data_8cdfe34f770bc139d3de1a8bd85dc8ef
#
_entry.id   8cdfe34f770bc139d3de1a8bd85dc8ef
#
_cell.length_a   1.000
_cell.length_b   1.000
_cell.length_c   1.000
_cell.angle_alpha   90.00
_cell.angle_beta   90.00
_cell.angle_gamma   90.00
#
_symmetry.space_group_name_H-M   'P 1'
#
loop_
_entity.id
_entity.type
_entity.pdbx_description
1 polymer ?
#
loop_
_entity_poly.entity_id
_entity_poly.type
_entity_poly.pdbx_seq_one_letter_code
_entity_poly.pdbx_strand_id
1 'polypeptide(L)'
;MSSYTAPLSDLRFALHDVLKVEPLFARLGFTDATADVVDAVLEEAGRFSATVLAPLNSVGDEIGCVLDQATGEVTTPPGFKQAYDQFVDGGWTGLTASPELGGQGLPHTLGVPLNEMINAANLAWGNFPLLSHGAIEALKQHGEAWQHEAFLKPLIEGRWTGTMCLTEPHCGTDLGLLKTKAEPNADGSYSITGTKIFITAGEHDLTENIVHLVLAKLPDAPPGAKGISLFVTPKFKVDREGNVGERNALRCGSIEHKMGIKGSVTCVMNFDGAQGYLVGQPHKGLQAMFTMMNTARLGVGLQGIGLSERAYQNALKYSRERLQSRALSGAKFPDKPADPILVHPDVRRMLLTVKSLVEGSRLLALHAATLIDVAHHAEDAAERERADTLVSFLTPISKACQTEWGIENTYNALQCFGGHGYIREHGMEQLARDARITTLYEGTTGIQALDLIGRKTASSQGAGLKLMLAEIEAFAKEHEGDEALAEFIGPLRAKAAEWGKLTLDVLQRAAGNPDELGAASYDYLFYSGYVVLAYWWARSVAAADASAHGAAFAQGKRETARFYFARVLPRTLSHAAAIQAGAAPLMAMDDERFGA
;
A
#
# COMPACT_ATOMS: atom_id res chain seq x y z
N MET A 1 -2.61 26.12 5.91
CA MET A 1 -1.94 24.82 6.14
C MET A 1 -2.89 23.69 5.78
N SER A 2 -2.37 22.64 5.17
CA SER A 2 -3.12 21.41 4.86
C SER A 2 -3.60 20.76 6.17
N SER A 3 -4.91 20.51 6.27
CA SER A 3 -5.54 19.85 7.43
C SER A 3 -5.92 18.41 7.06
N TYR A 4 -6.13 17.57 8.07
CA TYR A 4 -6.62 16.21 7.90
C TYR A 4 -7.68 15.88 8.96
N THR A 5 -8.72 15.20 8.53
CA THR A 5 -9.76 14.63 9.40
C THR A 5 -10.03 13.20 8.93
N ALA A 6 -10.08 12.25 9.85
CA ALA A 6 -10.35 10.86 9.48
C ALA A 6 -11.72 10.71 8.81
N PRO A 7 -11.84 9.97 7.69
CA PRO A 7 -13.09 9.79 6.94
C PRO A 7 -13.97 8.70 7.60
N LEU A 8 -14.30 8.86 8.89
CA LEU A 8 -14.94 7.84 9.72
C LEU A 8 -16.28 7.34 9.13
N SER A 9 -17.11 8.25 8.59
CA SER A 9 -18.39 7.85 7.99
C SER A 9 -18.22 6.90 6.82
N ASP A 10 -17.20 7.13 5.96
CA ASP A 10 -16.95 6.27 4.81
C ASP A 10 -16.31 4.94 5.22
N LEU A 11 -15.41 4.97 6.21
CA LEU A 11 -14.80 3.76 6.77
C LEU A 11 -15.84 2.85 7.45
N ARG A 12 -16.75 3.42 8.26
CA ARG A 12 -17.86 2.70 8.86
C ARG A 12 -18.77 2.08 7.80
N PHE A 13 -19.19 2.87 6.83
CA PHE A 13 -19.97 2.37 5.71
C PHE A 13 -19.30 1.20 4.99
N ALA A 14 -17.99 1.32 4.70
CA ALA A 14 -17.24 0.27 4.02
C ALA A 14 -17.19 -1.03 4.83
N LEU A 15 -16.91 -0.93 6.14
CA LEU A 15 -16.78 -2.09 7.03
C LEU A 15 -18.13 -2.71 7.39
N HIS A 16 -19.07 -1.91 7.89
CA HIS A 16 -20.33 -2.42 8.45
C HIS A 16 -21.39 -2.71 7.37
N ASP A 17 -21.55 -1.79 6.40
CA ASP A 17 -22.65 -1.90 5.43
C ASP A 17 -22.27 -2.68 4.16
N VAL A 18 -21.05 -2.42 3.61
CA VAL A 18 -20.63 -3.06 2.34
C VAL A 18 -19.98 -4.42 2.57
N LEU A 19 -19.01 -4.51 3.49
CA LEU A 19 -18.28 -5.74 3.76
C LEU A 19 -18.92 -6.60 4.85
N LYS A 20 -19.75 -5.99 5.72
CA LYS A 20 -20.45 -6.67 6.83
C LYS A 20 -19.48 -7.50 7.68
N VAL A 21 -18.44 -6.80 8.22
CA VAL A 21 -17.29 -7.47 8.84
C VAL A 21 -17.63 -8.21 10.14
N GLU A 22 -18.68 -7.82 10.89
CA GLU A 22 -19.00 -8.43 12.19
C GLU A 22 -19.31 -9.93 12.08
N PRO A 23 -20.24 -10.38 11.20
CA PRO A 23 -20.48 -11.80 11.05
C PRO A 23 -19.26 -12.55 10.49
N LEU A 24 -18.43 -11.90 9.68
CA LEU A 24 -17.19 -12.47 9.21
C LEU A 24 -16.22 -12.67 10.38
N PHE A 25 -15.97 -11.63 11.20
CA PHE A 25 -15.06 -11.71 12.33
C PHE A 25 -15.48 -12.76 13.35
N ALA A 26 -16.78 -12.81 13.69
CA ALA A 26 -17.32 -13.83 14.59
C ALA A 26 -17.07 -15.26 14.05
N ARG A 27 -17.29 -15.48 12.75
CA ARG A 27 -17.04 -16.76 12.08
C ARG A 27 -15.57 -17.16 12.06
N LEU A 28 -14.67 -16.18 11.96
CA LEU A 28 -13.22 -16.41 11.96
C LEU A 28 -12.61 -16.52 13.37
N GLY A 29 -13.43 -16.44 14.43
CA GLY A 29 -12.97 -16.56 15.82
C GLY A 29 -12.56 -15.24 16.49
N PHE A 30 -12.70 -14.10 15.82
CA PHE A 30 -12.42 -12.77 16.39
C PHE A 30 -13.64 -12.27 17.19
N THR A 31 -14.01 -12.97 18.25
CA THR A 31 -15.24 -12.69 19.03
C THR A 31 -15.23 -11.33 19.72
N ASP A 32 -14.05 -10.79 20.00
CA ASP A 32 -13.87 -9.49 20.67
C ASP A 32 -13.93 -8.31 19.68
N ALA A 33 -13.85 -8.57 18.35
CA ALA A 33 -13.95 -7.54 17.31
C ALA A 33 -15.41 -7.19 16.99
N THR A 34 -16.15 -6.74 18.01
CA THR A 34 -17.53 -6.27 17.87
C THR A 34 -17.63 -4.93 17.14
N ALA A 35 -18.83 -4.54 16.70
CA ALA A 35 -19.05 -3.23 16.04
C ALA A 35 -18.54 -2.05 16.90
N ASP A 36 -18.80 -2.08 18.21
CA ASP A 36 -18.34 -1.02 19.13
C ASP A 36 -16.81 -0.98 19.22
N VAL A 37 -16.13 -2.14 19.20
CA VAL A 37 -14.66 -2.21 19.18
C VAL A 37 -14.10 -1.71 17.87
N VAL A 38 -14.69 -2.10 16.74
CA VAL A 38 -14.32 -1.58 15.40
C VAL A 38 -14.42 -0.07 15.38
N ASP A 39 -15.55 0.49 15.83
CA ASP A 39 -15.76 1.93 15.88
C ASP A 39 -14.78 2.66 16.82
N ALA A 40 -14.48 2.09 17.99
CA ALA A 40 -13.50 2.64 18.92
C ALA A 40 -12.08 2.69 18.32
N VAL A 41 -11.68 1.62 17.60
CA VAL A 41 -10.40 1.58 16.88
C VAL A 41 -10.35 2.68 15.80
N LEU A 42 -11.42 2.85 15.01
CA LEU A 42 -11.49 3.89 13.98
C LEU A 42 -11.41 5.30 14.57
N GLU A 43 -12.14 5.57 15.65
CA GLU A 43 -12.16 6.89 16.29
C GLU A 43 -10.80 7.24 16.89
N GLU A 44 -10.19 6.31 17.61
CA GLU A 44 -8.93 6.56 18.28
C GLU A 44 -7.75 6.67 17.30
N ALA A 45 -7.71 5.80 16.26
CA ALA A 45 -6.75 5.92 15.16
C ALA A 45 -6.91 7.26 14.41
N GLY A 46 -8.17 7.68 14.18
CA GLY A 46 -8.48 8.97 13.56
C GLY A 46 -8.02 10.14 14.41
N ARG A 47 -8.26 10.09 15.73
CA ARG A 47 -7.80 11.11 16.68
C ARG A 47 -6.28 11.22 16.69
N PHE A 48 -5.59 10.08 16.87
CA PHE A 48 -4.13 10.02 16.86
C PHE A 48 -3.55 10.61 15.55
N SER A 49 -4.05 10.16 14.42
CA SER A 49 -3.58 10.61 13.11
C SER A 49 -3.80 12.12 12.90
N ALA A 50 -4.98 12.64 13.25
CA ALA A 50 -5.31 14.05 13.02
C ALA A 50 -4.61 14.99 14.01
N THR A 51 -4.45 14.60 15.29
CA THR A 51 -3.94 15.50 16.34
C THR A 51 -2.45 15.35 16.62
N VAL A 52 -1.88 14.16 16.40
CA VAL A 52 -0.46 13.89 16.67
C VAL A 52 0.36 13.90 15.38
N LEU A 53 -0.05 13.13 14.35
CA LEU A 53 0.77 12.94 13.15
C LEU A 53 0.62 14.06 12.11
N ALA A 54 -0.60 14.54 11.86
CA ALA A 54 -0.84 15.54 10.81
C ALA A 54 -0.09 16.86 11.02
N PRO A 55 0.06 17.40 12.27
CA PRO A 55 0.88 18.59 12.51
C PRO A 55 2.37 18.38 12.20
N LEU A 56 2.90 17.16 12.32
CA LEU A 56 4.30 16.83 12.09
C LEU A 56 4.65 16.65 10.61
N ASN A 57 3.67 16.62 9.71
CA ASN A 57 3.92 16.34 8.30
C ASN A 57 4.79 17.40 7.60
N SER A 58 4.48 18.69 7.80
CA SER A 58 5.30 19.79 7.27
C SER A 58 6.65 19.89 8.00
N VAL A 59 6.68 19.65 9.31
CA VAL A 59 7.92 19.61 10.09
C VAL A 59 8.90 18.58 9.51
N GLY A 60 8.41 17.39 9.19
CA GLY A 60 9.19 16.33 8.57
C GLY A 60 9.73 16.71 7.17
N ASP A 61 8.94 17.41 6.36
CA ASP A 61 9.38 17.86 5.02
C ASP A 61 10.36 19.04 5.08
N GLU A 62 10.18 19.95 6.03
CA GLU A 62 11.03 21.15 6.15
C GLU A 62 12.40 20.83 6.75
N ILE A 63 12.45 19.98 7.78
CA ILE A 63 13.68 19.70 8.54
C ILE A 63 14.36 18.45 7.98
N GLY A 64 13.62 17.37 7.71
CA GLY A 64 14.16 16.08 7.31
C GLY A 64 14.90 15.36 8.44
N CYS A 65 15.53 14.23 8.10
CA CYS A 65 16.43 13.49 8.99
C CYS A 65 17.86 13.99 8.86
N VAL A 66 18.65 13.92 9.94
CA VAL A 66 20.03 14.40 9.99
C VAL A 66 20.97 13.25 10.38
N LEU A 67 21.97 12.98 9.55
CA LEU A 67 23.02 12.01 9.81
C LEU A 67 24.24 12.68 10.46
N ASP A 68 24.66 12.18 11.62
CA ASP A 68 25.98 12.47 12.17
C ASP A 68 27.03 11.59 11.46
N GLN A 69 27.88 12.22 10.67
CA GLN A 69 28.93 11.53 9.89
C GLN A 69 30.00 10.86 10.78
N ALA A 70 30.22 11.36 12.01
CA ALA A 70 31.21 10.79 12.91
C ALA A 70 30.73 9.48 13.55
N THR A 71 29.48 9.44 14.00
CA THR A 71 28.91 8.27 14.68
C THR A 71 28.17 7.32 13.74
N GLY A 72 27.60 7.83 12.63
CA GLY A 72 26.68 7.12 11.75
C GLY A 72 25.25 7.05 12.29
N GLU A 73 24.94 7.83 13.31
CA GLU A 73 23.59 7.91 13.90
C GLU A 73 22.72 8.91 13.16
N VAL A 74 21.42 8.64 13.10
CA VAL A 74 20.45 9.52 12.45
C VAL A 74 19.45 10.02 13.48
N THR A 75 19.28 11.34 13.49
CA THR A 75 18.23 12.02 14.26
C THR A 75 17.02 12.26 13.35
N THR A 76 15.84 11.85 13.80
CA THR A 76 14.57 12.09 13.12
C THR A 76 14.06 13.52 13.37
N PRO A 77 13.10 14.02 12.57
CA PRO A 77 12.53 15.35 12.77
C PRO A 77 11.91 15.52 14.17
N PRO A 78 11.92 16.76 14.71
CA PRO A 78 11.31 17.05 16.02
C PRO A 78 9.86 16.55 16.12
N GLY A 79 9.53 15.90 17.21
CA GLY A 79 8.19 15.36 17.47
C GLY A 79 7.98 13.93 16.97
N PHE A 80 8.82 13.41 16.05
CA PHE A 80 8.65 12.05 15.50
C PHE A 80 8.81 10.98 16.57
N LYS A 81 9.81 11.12 17.45
CA LYS A 81 10.01 10.17 18.55
C LYS A 81 8.82 10.18 19.54
N GLN A 82 8.38 11.34 19.95
CA GLN A 82 7.23 11.47 20.86
C GLN A 82 5.94 10.91 20.25
N ALA A 83 5.75 11.08 18.93
CA ALA A 83 4.64 10.47 18.23
C ALA A 83 4.78 8.94 18.20
N TYR A 84 6.00 8.41 18.05
CA TYR A 84 6.26 6.98 18.09
C TYR A 84 6.00 6.39 19.48
N ASP A 85 6.46 7.06 20.54
CA ASP A 85 6.19 6.65 21.92
C ASP A 85 4.67 6.59 22.19
N GLN A 86 3.89 7.60 21.74
CA GLN A 86 2.42 7.58 21.86
C GLN A 86 1.76 6.46 21.02
N PHE A 87 2.32 6.13 19.87
CA PHE A 87 1.85 5.02 19.03
C PHE A 87 2.04 3.67 19.74
N VAL A 88 3.18 3.49 20.39
CA VAL A 88 3.49 2.29 21.17
C VAL A 88 2.60 2.22 22.42
N ASP A 89 2.48 3.32 23.17
CA ASP A 89 1.62 3.40 24.36
C ASP A 89 0.15 3.12 24.04
N GLY A 90 -0.31 3.47 22.85
CA GLY A 90 -1.64 3.14 22.33
C GLY A 90 -1.80 1.67 21.90
N GLY A 91 -0.76 0.87 21.92
CA GLY A 91 -0.78 -0.56 21.54
C GLY A 91 -0.91 -0.80 20.04
N TRP A 92 -0.70 0.21 19.19
CA TRP A 92 -0.94 0.13 17.75
C TRP A 92 0.02 -0.81 17.02
N THR A 93 1.24 -1.01 17.54
CA THR A 93 2.24 -1.92 16.99
C THR A 93 1.78 -3.38 17.03
N GLY A 94 1.05 -3.76 18.07
CA GLY A 94 0.53 -5.11 18.29
C GLY A 94 -0.96 -5.30 17.92
N LEU A 95 -1.61 -4.35 17.25
CA LEU A 95 -3.05 -4.36 16.99
C LEU A 95 -3.55 -5.71 16.43
N THR A 96 -2.85 -6.26 15.44
CA THR A 96 -3.22 -7.50 14.74
C THR A 96 -2.37 -8.71 15.11
N ALA A 97 -1.38 -8.54 15.99
CA ALA A 97 -0.56 -9.64 16.47
C ALA A 97 -1.31 -10.48 17.52
N SER A 98 -0.99 -11.77 17.60
CA SER A 98 -1.68 -12.67 18.53
C SER A 98 -1.40 -12.30 19.98
N PRO A 99 -2.37 -12.54 20.91
CA PRO A 99 -2.19 -12.29 22.34
C PRO A 99 -1.04 -13.08 22.96
N GLU A 100 -0.76 -14.27 22.45
CA GLU A 100 0.37 -15.12 22.88
C GLU A 100 1.73 -14.46 22.68
N LEU A 101 1.82 -13.56 21.70
CA LEU A 101 3.02 -12.77 21.39
C LEU A 101 2.95 -11.35 21.98
N GLY A 102 1.94 -11.04 22.79
CA GLY A 102 1.76 -9.72 23.40
C GLY A 102 0.94 -8.73 22.57
N GLY A 103 0.28 -9.18 21.51
CA GLY A 103 -0.61 -8.37 20.68
C GLY A 103 -2.05 -8.31 21.17
N GLN A 104 -2.91 -7.58 20.46
CA GLN A 104 -4.32 -7.43 20.79
C GLN A 104 -5.23 -8.49 20.12
N GLY A 105 -4.73 -9.23 19.14
CA GLY A 105 -5.47 -10.30 18.46
C GLY A 105 -6.63 -9.84 17.60
N LEU A 106 -6.64 -8.57 17.17
CA LEU A 106 -7.69 -8.04 16.30
C LEU A 106 -7.46 -8.45 14.83
N PRO A 107 -8.53 -8.49 14.01
CA PRO A 107 -8.42 -8.86 12.60
C PRO A 107 -7.44 -7.96 11.82
N HIS A 108 -6.71 -8.55 10.87
CA HIS A 108 -5.82 -7.81 9.97
C HIS A 108 -6.57 -6.70 9.22
N THR A 109 -7.84 -6.91 8.94
CA THR A 109 -8.75 -5.92 8.34
C THR A 109 -8.70 -4.57 9.06
N LEU A 110 -8.56 -4.52 10.40
CA LEU A 110 -8.52 -3.27 11.17
C LEU A 110 -7.18 -2.54 11.06
N GLY A 111 -6.12 -3.20 10.61
CA GLY A 111 -4.86 -2.55 10.26
C GLY A 111 -4.98 -1.63 9.04
N VAL A 112 -5.91 -1.88 8.12
CA VAL A 112 -6.09 -1.08 6.90
C VAL A 112 -6.52 0.36 7.20
N PRO A 113 -7.61 0.64 7.92
CA PRO A 113 -8.00 2.01 8.23
C PRO A 113 -6.96 2.74 9.10
N LEU A 114 -6.32 2.04 10.04
CA LEU A 114 -5.22 2.62 10.81
C LEU A 114 -4.10 3.12 9.89
N ASN A 115 -3.61 2.26 8.98
CA ASN A 115 -2.53 2.61 8.06
C ASN A 115 -2.95 3.67 7.03
N GLU A 116 -4.18 3.64 6.52
CA GLU A 116 -4.71 4.71 5.65
C GLU A 116 -4.66 6.06 6.36
N MET A 117 -5.16 6.13 7.60
CA MET A 117 -5.19 7.37 8.39
C MET A 117 -3.81 7.87 8.74
N ILE A 118 -2.87 6.99 9.10
CA ILE A 118 -1.46 7.34 9.33
C ILE A 118 -0.84 7.94 8.07
N ASN A 119 -0.99 7.27 6.92
CA ASN A 119 -0.41 7.72 5.65
C ASN A 119 -1.02 9.04 5.16
N ALA A 120 -2.32 9.26 5.39
CA ALA A 120 -2.98 10.52 5.12
C ALA A 120 -2.44 11.66 6.02
N ALA A 121 -2.20 11.36 7.28
CA ALA A 121 -1.70 12.34 8.24
C ALA A 121 -0.22 12.66 8.04
N ASN A 122 0.64 11.65 7.89
CA ASN A 122 2.09 11.80 7.73
C ASN A 122 2.72 10.53 7.11
N LEU A 123 2.79 10.48 5.79
CA LEU A 123 3.38 9.35 5.06
C LEU A 123 4.83 9.08 5.47
N ALA A 124 5.63 10.14 5.66
CA ALA A 124 7.03 10.00 6.00
C ALA A 124 7.22 9.27 7.35
N TRP A 125 6.40 9.60 8.35
CA TRP A 125 6.39 8.91 9.63
C TRP A 125 5.84 7.49 9.52
N GLY A 126 4.79 7.29 8.72
CA GLY A 126 4.12 5.99 8.53
C GLY A 126 5.03 4.87 8.00
N ASN A 127 6.16 5.22 7.36
CA ASN A 127 7.11 4.23 6.87
C ASN A 127 7.83 3.46 7.99
N PHE A 128 7.99 4.03 9.18
CA PHE A 128 8.64 3.33 10.31
C PHE A 128 7.81 2.13 10.80
N PRO A 129 6.53 2.28 11.17
CA PRO A 129 5.72 1.13 11.55
C PRO A 129 5.43 0.17 10.38
N LEU A 130 5.35 0.66 9.13
CA LEU A 130 5.11 -0.19 7.97
C LEU A 130 6.19 -1.26 7.80
N LEU A 131 7.47 -0.87 7.88
CA LEU A 131 8.60 -1.80 7.74
C LEU A 131 8.67 -2.77 8.93
N SER A 132 8.39 -2.27 10.15
CA SER A 132 8.34 -3.11 11.36
C SER A 132 7.26 -4.19 11.26
N HIS A 133 6.06 -3.83 10.78
CA HIS A 133 4.97 -4.80 10.56
C HIS A 133 5.38 -5.89 9.56
N GLY A 134 6.04 -5.53 8.46
CA GLY A 134 6.56 -6.52 7.51
C GLY A 134 7.60 -7.45 8.12
N ALA A 135 8.51 -6.93 8.97
CA ALA A 135 9.50 -7.74 9.67
C ALA A 135 8.85 -8.70 10.69
N ILE A 136 7.80 -8.26 11.39
CA ILE A 136 6.99 -9.09 12.29
C ILE A 136 6.41 -10.28 11.53
N GLU A 137 5.76 -10.06 10.39
CA GLU A 137 5.14 -11.14 9.61
C GLU A 137 6.19 -12.14 9.05
N ALA A 138 7.35 -11.66 8.60
CA ALA A 138 8.42 -12.54 8.13
C ALA A 138 9.00 -13.41 9.26
N LEU A 139 9.28 -12.83 10.42
CA LEU A 139 9.80 -13.57 11.57
C LEU A 139 8.76 -14.53 12.15
N LYS A 140 7.50 -14.12 12.25
CA LYS A 140 6.39 -14.96 12.70
C LYS A 140 6.26 -16.24 11.87
N GLN A 141 6.37 -16.13 10.54
CA GLN A 141 6.18 -17.27 9.65
C GLN A 141 7.43 -18.13 9.45
N HIS A 142 8.62 -17.53 9.51
CA HIS A 142 9.87 -18.20 9.11
C HIS A 142 10.92 -18.28 10.22
N GLY A 143 10.74 -17.54 11.32
CA GLY A 143 11.67 -17.54 12.46
C GLY A 143 11.58 -18.81 13.30
N GLU A 144 12.68 -19.13 13.98
CA GLU A 144 12.72 -20.18 15.00
C GLU A 144 12.12 -19.69 16.32
N ALA A 145 11.75 -20.60 17.21
CA ALA A 145 11.11 -20.27 18.51
C ALA A 145 11.95 -19.27 19.34
N TRP A 146 13.27 -19.41 19.41
CA TRP A 146 14.14 -18.47 20.11
C TRP A 146 14.19 -17.09 19.43
N GLN A 147 14.05 -17.02 18.09
CA GLN A 147 13.96 -15.75 17.36
C GLN A 147 12.64 -15.03 17.62
N HIS A 148 11.57 -15.79 17.90
CA HIS A 148 10.31 -15.19 18.34
C HIS A 148 10.47 -14.49 19.69
N GLU A 149 11.12 -15.11 20.66
CA GLU A 149 11.37 -14.50 21.96
C GLU A 149 12.38 -13.34 21.87
N ALA A 150 13.49 -13.52 21.16
CA ALA A 150 14.58 -12.57 21.12
C ALA A 150 14.31 -11.34 20.21
N PHE A 151 13.58 -11.49 19.11
CA PHE A 151 13.38 -10.43 18.11
C PHE A 151 11.91 -10.08 17.85
N LEU A 152 11.02 -11.09 17.70
CA LEU A 152 9.65 -10.84 17.30
C LEU A 152 8.86 -10.13 18.41
N LYS A 153 9.01 -10.56 19.64
CA LYS A 153 8.31 -9.97 20.80
C LYS A 153 8.63 -8.49 21.00
N PRO A 154 9.92 -8.05 21.03
CA PRO A 154 10.25 -6.63 21.11
C PRO A 154 9.76 -5.79 19.91
N LEU A 155 9.63 -6.37 18.72
CA LEU A 155 9.05 -5.71 17.55
C LEU A 155 7.53 -5.49 17.73
N ILE A 156 6.80 -6.49 18.22
CA ILE A 156 5.35 -6.39 18.50
C ILE A 156 5.09 -5.38 19.61
N GLU A 157 5.90 -5.36 20.66
CA GLU A 157 5.87 -4.38 21.74
C GLU A 157 6.24 -2.95 21.28
N GLY A 158 6.81 -2.79 20.08
CA GLY A 158 7.25 -1.50 19.54
C GLY A 158 8.52 -0.95 20.19
N ARG A 159 9.17 -1.68 21.08
CA ARG A 159 10.47 -1.30 21.64
C ARG A 159 11.57 -1.29 20.59
N TRP A 160 11.45 -2.12 19.56
CA TRP A 160 12.34 -2.21 18.42
C TRP A 160 11.58 -1.99 17.12
N THR A 161 12.31 -1.58 16.07
CA THR A 161 11.78 -1.47 14.72
C THR A 161 12.44 -2.48 13.80
N GLY A 162 11.79 -2.78 12.68
CA GLY A 162 12.28 -3.68 11.65
C GLY A 162 12.56 -2.98 10.33
N THR A 163 13.52 -3.50 9.56
CA THR A 163 13.84 -3.02 8.21
C THR A 163 14.00 -4.15 7.21
N MET A 164 13.92 -3.81 5.93
CA MET A 164 14.10 -4.72 4.81
C MET A 164 15.34 -4.31 4.00
N CYS A 165 16.39 -5.14 4.01
CA CYS A 165 17.69 -4.87 3.40
C CYS A 165 17.95 -5.77 2.18
N LEU A 166 17.40 -5.39 1.01
CA LEU A 166 17.50 -6.13 -0.24
C LEU A 166 18.49 -5.50 -1.21
N THR A 167 18.19 -4.26 -1.60
CA THR A 167 18.79 -3.53 -2.72
C THR A 167 20.27 -3.23 -2.49
N GLU A 168 21.07 -3.45 -3.52
CA GLU A 168 22.47 -3.06 -3.56
C GLU A 168 22.72 -2.06 -4.70
N PRO A 169 23.87 -1.33 -4.74
CA PRO A 169 24.11 -0.30 -5.76
C PRO A 169 23.95 -0.75 -7.21
N HIS A 170 24.11 -2.03 -7.49
CA HIS A 170 24.07 -2.61 -8.83
C HIS A 170 22.85 -3.51 -9.06
N CYS A 171 22.01 -3.76 -8.07
CA CYS A 171 20.80 -4.58 -8.21
C CYS A 171 19.67 -4.16 -7.28
N GLY A 172 18.46 -4.05 -7.83
CA GLY A 172 17.25 -3.78 -7.08
C GLY A 172 16.13 -4.74 -7.48
N THR A 173 15.71 -4.70 -8.74
CA THR A 173 14.70 -5.62 -9.28
C THR A 173 15.25 -7.04 -9.46
N ASP A 174 16.45 -7.18 -10.04
CA ASP A 174 17.15 -8.47 -10.18
C ASP A 174 18.05 -8.74 -8.98
N LEU A 175 17.48 -9.30 -7.92
CA LEU A 175 18.22 -9.67 -6.71
C LEU A 175 19.18 -10.85 -6.91
N GLY A 176 19.09 -11.58 -8.03
CA GLY A 176 20.06 -12.63 -8.37
C GLY A 176 21.51 -12.14 -8.45
N LEU A 177 21.68 -10.84 -8.70
CA LEU A 177 22.98 -10.18 -8.82
C LEU A 177 23.58 -9.74 -7.48
N LEU A 178 22.88 -9.85 -6.33
CA LEU A 178 23.37 -9.39 -5.03
C LEU A 178 24.71 -10.03 -4.65
N LYS A 179 25.57 -9.25 -3.97
CA LYS A 179 26.94 -9.60 -3.59
C LYS A 179 27.17 -9.69 -2.08
N THR A 180 26.23 -9.21 -1.25
CA THR A 180 26.33 -9.34 0.21
C THR A 180 26.53 -10.81 0.59
N LYS A 181 27.50 -11.07 1.47
CA LYS A 181 27.89 -12.40 1.92
C LYS A 181 27.50 -12.63 3.37
N ALA A 182 27.27 -13.89 3.72
CA ALA A 182 27.08 -14.36 5.08
C ALA A 182 28.02 -15.55 5.32
N GLU A 183 29.02 -15.36 6.16
CA GLU A 183 30.01 -16.39 6.51
C GLU A 183 29.66 -17.00 7.87
N PRO A 184 29.58 -18.34 8.00
CA PRO A 184 29.19 -18.99 9.26
C PRO A 184 30.25 -18.83 10.33
N ASN A 185 29.84 -18.55 11.57
CA ASN A 185 30.67 -18.49 12.77
C ASN A 185 30.55 -19.80 13.59
N ALA A 186 31.52 -20.04 14.49
CA ALA A 186 31.53 -21.26 15.31
C ALA A 186 30.36 -21.34 16.33
N ASP A 187 29.75 -20.22 16.68
CA ASP A 187 28.63 -20.10 17.61
C ASP A 187 27.24 -20.27 16.96
N GLY A 188 27.21 -20.55 15.65
CA GLY A 188 25.99 -20.71 14.87
C GLY A 188 25.38 -19.38 14.39
N SER A 189 26.05 -18.25 14.65
CA SER A 189 25.75 -16.97 14.00
C SER A 189 26.47 -16.87 12.65
N TYR A 190 26.26 -15.75 11.94
CA TYR A 190 26.89 -15.44 10.65
C TYR A 190 27.50 -14.04 10.68
N SER A 191 28.63 -13.88 10.00
CA SER A 191 29.26 -12.58 9.72
C SER A 191 28.74 -12.06 8.38
N ILE A 192 27.92 -11.00 8.42
CA ILE A 192 27.31 -10.38 7.24
C ILE A 192 28.21 -9.27 6.73
N THR A 193 28.59 -9.31 5.46
CA THR A 193 29.45 -8.29 4.83
C THR A 193 28.89 -7.84 3.49
N GLY A 194 28.67 -6.53 3.33
CA GLY A 194 28.18 -5.91 2.11
C GLY A 194 27.54 -4.55 2.34
N THR A 195 27.08 -3.92 1.25
CA THR A 195 26.43 -2.60 1.29
C THR A 195 25.03 -2.71 0.72
N LYS A 196 24.05 -2.23 1.47
CA LYS A 196 22.65 -2.14 1.08
C LYS A 196 22.26 -0.68 0.93
N ILE A 197 21.52 -0.34 -0.14
CA ILE A 197 21.08 1.02 -0.43
C ILE A 197 19.56 1.14 -0.42
N PHE A 198 19.08 2.38 -0.28
CA PHE A 198 17.66 2.71 -0.22
C PHE A 198 16.92 2.04 0.95
N ILE A 199 17.62 1.85 2.07
CA ILE A 199 17.05 1.20 3.25
C ILE A 199 16.23 2.20 4.05
N THR A 200 14.91 2.06 3.96
CA THR A 200 13.97 2.82 4.78
C THR A 200 14.14 2.47 6.24
N ALA A 201 14.22 3.48 7.11
CA ALA A 201 14.40 3.34 8.55
C ALA A 201 15.65 2.50 8.94
N GLY A 202 16.70 2.52 8.10
CA GLY A 202 17.93 1.76 8.35
C GLY A 202 18.71 2.22 9.58
N GLU A 203 18.61 3.50 9.95
CA GLU A 203 19.17 4.08 11.18
C GLU A 203 18.25 5.21 11.64
N HIS A 204 17.94 5.29 12.94
CA HIS A 204 17.13 6.34 13.55
C HIS A 204 17.19 6.27 15.08
N ASP A 205 16.61 7.29 15.74
CA ASP A 205 16.59 7.49 17.19
C ASP A 205 15.21 7.17 17.84
N LEU A 206 14.27 6.53 17.11
CA LEU A 206 12.92 6.27 17.64
C LEU A 206 12.89 5.16 18.68
N THR A 207 13.75 4.14 18.55
CA THR A 207 13.71 2.91 19.33
C THR A 207 15.09 2.50 19.87
N GLU A 208 15.09 1.60 20.86
CA GLU A 208 16.29 1.08 21.50
C GLU A 208 17.17 0.27 20.54
N ASN A 209 16.55 -0.48 19.63
CA ASN A 209 17.25 -1.33 18.65
C ASN A 209 16.52 -1.32 17.31
N ILE A 210 17.23 -1.66 16.24
CA ILE A 210 16.71 -1.83 14.89
C ILE A 210 17.09 -3.22 14.39
N VAL A 211 16.12 -3.97 13.91
CA VAL A 211 16.28 -5.35 13.43
C VAL A 211 16.25 -5.36 11.91
N HIS A 212 17.41 -5.59 11.27
CA HIS A 212 17.51 -5.63 9.82
C HIS A 212 17.29 -7.05 9.29
N LEU A 213 16.31 -7.24 8.41
CA LEU A 213 16.16 -8.47 7.63
C LEU A 213 16.98 -8.34 6.34
N VAL A 214 18.14 -9.02 6.32
CA VAL A 214 19.17 -8.86 5.30
C VAL A 214 19.23 -10.05 4.35
N LEU A 215 19.12 -9.80 3.04
CA LEU A 215 19.38 -10.81 2.02
C LEU A 215 20.89 -10.91 1.75
N ALA A 216 21.44 -12.13 1.87
CA ALA A 216 22.85 -12.42 1.63
C ALA A 216 23.04 -13.83 1.03
N LYS A 217 24.23 -14.09 0.50
CA LYS A 217 24.63 -15.41 -0.03
C LYS A 217 25.59 -16.11 0.91
N LEU A 218 25.32 -17.39 1.15
CA LEU A 218 26.25 -18.31 1.83
C LEU A 218 27.44 -18.65 0.91
N PRO A 219 28.58 -19.16 1.45
CA PRO A 219 29.76 -19.53 0.64
C PRO A 219 29.46 -20.59 -0.43
N ASP A 220 28.56 -21.53 -0.12
CA ASP A 220 28.14 -22.66 -0.98
C ASP A 220 26.89 -22.35 -1.82
N ALA A 221 26.46 -21.09 -1.87
CA ALA A 221 25.22 -20.67 -2.50
C ALA A 221 25.21 -20.96 -4.01
N PRO A 222 24.16 -21.58 -4.55
CA PRO A 222 23.98 -21.69 -5.99
C PRO A 222 23.87 -20.29 -6.64
N PRO A 223 24.24 -20.15 -7.93
CA PRO A 223 24.19 -18.86 -8.59
C PRO A 223 22.77 -18.31 -8.74
N GLY A 224 22.67 -16.98 -8.86
CA GLY A 224 21.42 -16.27 -9.08
C GLY A 224 20.53 -16.19 -7.83
N ALA A 225 19.24 -16.01 -8.06
CA ALA A 225 18.25 -15.79 -7.01
C ALA A 225 18.02 -17.02 -6.11
N LYS A 226 18.31 -18.22 -6.62
CA LYS A 226 18.14 -19.48 -5.88
C LYS A 226 19.15 -19.66 -4.74
N GLY A 227 20.22 -18.87 -4.70
CA GLY A 227 21.26 -18.93 -3.65
C GLY A 227 21.07 -17.93 -2.51
N ILE A 228 19.98 -17.17 -2.49
CA ILE A 228 19.75 -16.11 -1.53
C ILE A 228 19.16 -16.67 -0.23
N SER A 229 19.77 -16.31 0.89
CA SER A 229 19.32 -16.60 2.25
C SER A 229 18.91 -15.32 2.98
N LEU A 230 18.08 -15.43 4.02
CA LEU A 230 17.62 -14.32 4.84
C LEU A 230 18.26 -14.38 6.22
N PHE A 231 18.71 -13.23 6.72
CA PHE A 231 19.34 -13.10 8.03
C PHE A 231 18.68 -11.99 8.83
N VAL A 232 18.45 -12.25 10.13
CA VAL A 232 18.12 -11.21 11.11
C VAL A 232 19.43 -10.67 11.67
N THR A 233 19.66 -9.35 11.52
CA THR A 233 20.91 -8.66 11.86
C THR A 233 20.58 -7.39 12.65
N PRO A 234 20.67 -7.40 13.99
CA PRO A 234 20.28 -6.25 14.82
C PRO A 234 21.36 -5.16 14.86
N LYS A 235 20.93 -3.89 15.08
CA LYS A 235 21.83 -2.74 15.29
C LYS A 235 22.74 -2.90 16.51
N PHE A 236 22.17 -3.34 17.63
CA PHE A 236 22.90 -3.83 18.80
C PHE A 236 22.78 -5.34 18.84
N LYS A 237 23.88 -6.04 19.11
CA LYS A 237 23.90 -7.50 19.16
C LYS A 237 22.87 -8.03 20.16
N VAL A 238 22.24 -9.13 19.80
CA VAL A 238 21.24 -9.81 20.65
C VAL A 238 21.64 -11.26 20.74
N ASP A 239 21.75 -11.81 21.96
CA ASP A 239 22.00 -13.22 22.16
C ASP A 239 20.70 -14.06 22.00
N ARG A 240 20.84 -15.40 22.13
CA ARG A 240 19.66 -16.28 21.99
C ARG A 240 18.66 -16.18 23.13
N GLU A 241 19.07 -15.62 24.25
CA GLU A 241 18.25 -15.32 25.43
C GLU A 241 17.56 -13.94 25.34
N GLY A 242 17.83 -13.16 24.26
CA GLY A 242 17.23 -11.85 24.01
C GLY A 242 17.96 -10.68 24.71
N ASN A 243 19.15 -10.92 25.31
CA ASN A 243 19.90 -9.85 25.93
C ASN A 243 20.59 -8.97 24.90
N VAL A 244 20.45 -7.66 25.06
CA VAL A 244 21.07 -6.66 24.18
C VAL A 244 22.53 -6.44 24.64
N GLY A 245 23.45 -6.58 23.68
CA GLY A 245 24.89 -6.40 23.87
C GLY A 245 25.41 -5.10 23.28
N GLU A 246 26.67 -5.16 22.84
CA GLU A 246 27.37 -4.05 22.19
C GLU A 246 26.81 -3.73 20.80
N ARG A 247 27.18 -2.54 20.27
CA ARG A 247 26.85 -2.17 18.88
C ARG A 247 27.42 -3.19 17.90
N ASN A 248 26.58 -3.62 16.96
CA ASN A 248 26.99 -4.56 15.93
C ASN A 248 27.85 -3.87 14.86
N ALA A 249 28.61 -4.64 14.10
CA ALA A 249 29.52 -4.16 13.04
C ALA A 249 28.73 -3.73 11.79
N LEU A 250 27.79 -2.82 11.96
CA LEU A 250 27.02 -2.19 10.89
C LEU A 250 26.87 -0.68 11.14
N ARG A 251 26.74 0.08 10.06
CA ARG A 251 26.71 1.55 10.12
C ARG A 251 25.92 2.14 8.96
N CYS A 252 25.18 3.21 9.24
CA CYS A 252 24.67 4.10 8.22
C CYS A 252 25.84 4.94 7.65
N GLY A 253 26.16 4.73 6.37
CA GLY A 253 27.22 5.46 5.67
C GLY A 253 26.77 6.79 5.08
N SER A 254 25.51 6.86 4.65
CA SER A 254 24.88 8.06 4.13
C SER A 254 23.36 7.94 4.16
N ILE A 255 22.68 9.08 4.06
CA ILE A 255 21.23 9.14 3.85
C ILE A 255 20.93 9.83 2.53
N GLU A 256 19.82 9.46 1.90
CA GLU A 256 19.43 10.00 0.60
C GLU A 256 18.71 11.36 0.73
N HIS A 257 19.07 12.31 -0.15
CA HIS A 257 18.36 13.57 -0.34
C HIS A 257 17.27 13.38 -1.38
N LYS A 258 16.01 13.42 -0.94
CA LYS A 258 14.85 12.96 -1.73
C LYS A 258 13.93 14.09 -2.17
N MET A 259 13.15 13.84 -3.22
CA MET A 259 12.08 14.71 -3.71
C MET A 259 10.99 14.94 -2.65
N GLY A 260 10.54 13.86 -1.99
CA GLY A 260 9.50 13.85 -0.97
C GLY A 260 9.85 12.91 0.18
N ILE A 261 8.90 12.69 1.09
CA ILE A 261 9.05 11.87 2.31
C ILE A 261 10.36 12.16 3.07
N LYS A 262 10.72 13.43 3.19
CA LYS A 262 12.03 13.82 3.74
C LYS A 262 12.18 13.48 5.22
N GLY A 263 11.07 13.43 5.97
CA GLY A 263 11.04 12.96 7.34
C GLY A 263 11.21 11.44 7.52
N SER A 264 11.14 10.65 6.42
CA SER A 264 11.45 9.23 6.41
C SER A 264 12.91 9.04 6.03
N VAL A 265 13.75 8.54 6.91
CA VAL A 265 15.15 8.29 6.58
C VAL A 265 15.29 7.14 5.57
N THR A 266 16.16 7.33 4.57
CA THR A 266 16.52 6.32 3.57
C THR A 266 18.03 6.18 3.56
N CYS A 267 18.52 5.04 4.04
CA CYS A 267 19.94 4.84 4.38
C CYS A 267 20.71 4.03 3.34
N VAL A 268 22.00 4.30 3.25
CA VAL A 268 23.00 3.35 2.77
C VAL A 268 23.58 2.64 3.99
N MET A 269 23.31 1.34 4.12
CA MET A 269 23.74 0.52 5.25
C MET A 269 24.95 -0.31 4.87
N ASN A 270 26.07 -0.13 5.60
CA ASN A 270 27.28 -0.91 5.47
C ASN A 270 27.36 -1.95 6.58
N PHE A 271 27.50 -3.21 6.19
CA PHE A 271 27.70 -4.36 7.06
C PHE A 271 29.17 -4.79 6.92
N ASP A 272 29.92 -4.81 8.00
CA ASP A 272 31.35 -5.11 8.03
C ASP A 272 31.64 -6.27 9.00
N GLY A 273 31.20 -7.46 8.63
CA GLY A 273 31.22 -8.63 9.50
C GLY A 273 30.13 -8.57 10.60
N ALA A 274 29.01 -7.91 10.32
CA ALA A 274 27.92 -7.78 11.28
C ALA A 274 27.34 -9.14 11.67
N GLN A 275 27.17 -9.38 12.98
CA GLN A 275 26.56 -10.59 13.49
C GLN A 275 25.09 -10.66 13.08
N GLY A 276 24.70 -11.77 12.47
CA GLY A 276 23.32 -12.08 12.10
C GLY A 276 23.00 -13.56 12.29
N TYR A 277 21.70 -13.89 12.24
CA TYR A 277 21.23 -15.26 12.36
C TYR A 277 20.33 -15.62 11.18
N LEU A 278 20.46 -16.84 10.67
CA LEU A 278 19.64 -17.32 9.56
C LEU A 278 18.16 -17.34 9.95
N VAL A 279 17.30 -16.84 9.07
CA VAL A 279 15.84 -16.94 9.19
C VAL A 279 15.31 -17.92 8.15
N GLY A 280 14.63 -18.94 8.61
CA GLY A 280 14.15 -20.03 7.78
C GLY A 280 15.28 -20.95 7.30
N GLN A 281 15.17 -21.47 6.07
CA GLN A 281 16.14 -22.42 5.52
C GLN A 281 17.20 -21.75 4.64
N PRO A 282 18.44 -22.30 4.56
CA PRO A 282 19.43 -21.86 3.59
C PRO A 282 18.86 -21.83 2.17
N HIS A 283 19.24 -20.79 1.40
CA HIS A 283 18.83 -20.60 -0.01
C HIS A 283 17.30 -20.44 -0.25
N LYS A 284 16.52 -20.21 0.82
CA LYS A 284 15.08 -19.89 0.76
C LYS A 284 14.75 -18.46 1.20
N GLY A 285 15.77 -17.61 1.30
CA GLY A 285 15.60 -16.24 1.82
C GLY A 285 14.65 -15.37 1.01
N LEU A 286 14.57 -15.54 -0.31
CA LEU A 286 13.58 -14.82 -1.12
C LEU A 286 12.15 -15.24 -0.78
N GLN A 287 11.91 -16.51 -0.52
CA GLN A 287 10.58 -16.99 -0.12
C GLN A 287 10.15 -16.33 1.20
N ALA A 288 11.04 -16.30 2.19
CA ALA A 288 10.78 -15.64 3.47
C ALA A 288 10.60 -14.12 3.32
N MET A 289 11.42 -13.48 2.48
CA MET A 289 11.32 -12.04 2.21
C MET A 289 10.03 -11.67 1.45
N PHE A 290 9.48 -12.56 0.61
CA PHE A 290 8.22 -12.31 -0.08
C PHE A 290 7.04 -12.18 0.89
N THR A 291 7.08 -12.83 2.05
CA THR A 291 6.07 -12.62 3.12
C THR A 291 6.05 -11.14 3.53
N MET A 292 7.21 -10.58 3.88
CA MET A 292 7.34 -9.15 4.20
C MET A 292 6.94 -8.25 3.03
N MET A 293 7.40 -8.56 1.81
CA MET A 293 7.12 -7.75 0.62
C MET A 293 5.63 -7.72 0.25
N ASN A 294 4.90 -8.81 0.40
CA ASN A 294 3.46 -8.84 0.09
C ASN A 294 2.67 -7.96 1.06
N THR A 295 3.00 -8.03 2.35
CA THR A 295 2.43 -7.14 3.37
C THR A 295 2.77 -5.67 3.05
N ALA A 296 4.03 -5.37 2.75
CA ALA A 296 4.47 -4.03 2.38
C ALA A 296 3.78 -3.50 1.11
N ARG A 297 3.52 -4.34 0.10
CA ARG A 297 2.82 -3.96 -1.14
C ARG A 297 1.41 -3.46 -0.88
N LEU A 298 0.64 -4.15 -0.04
CA LEU A 298 -0.70 -3.69 0.35
C LEU A 298 -0.61 -2.38 1.13
N GLY A 299 0.32 -2.27 2.09
CA GLY A 299 0.58 -1.04 2.83
C GLY A 299 0.97 0.14 1.94
N VAL A 300 1.76 -0.09 0.87
CA VAL A 300 2.10 0.94 -0.12
C VAL A 300 0.88 1.36 -0.96
N GLY A 301 -0.03 0.45 -1.27
CA GLY A 301 -1.33 0.82 -1.85
C GLY A 301 -2.08 1.82 -0.98
N LEU A 302 -2.11 1.60 0.34
CA LEU A 302 -2.73 2.51 1.31
C LEU A 302 -2.08 3.90 1.37
N GLN A 303 -0.80 4.02 1.02
CA GLN A 303 -0.13 5.31 0.90
C GLN A 303 -0.75 6.18 -0.20
N GLY A 304 -1.04 5.57 -1.36
CA GLY A 304 -1.76 6.24 -2.45
C GLY A 304 -3.16 6.70 -2.04
N ILE A 305 -3.89 5.87 -1.29
CA ILE A 305 -5.23 6.20 -0.78
C ILE A 305 -5.15 7.33 0.24
N GLY A 306 -4.29 7.22 1.26
CA GLY A 306 -4.16 8.20 2.33
C GLY A 306 -3.79 9.59 1.82
N LEU A 307 -2.78 9.69 0.94
CA LEU A 307 -2.40 10.96 0.32
C LEU A 307 -3.53 11.56 -0.53
N SER A 308 -4.27 10.71 -1.27
CA SER A 308 -5.41 11.14 -2.07
C SER A 308 -6.55 11.66 -1.20
N GLU A 309 -6.86 11.00 -0.09
CA GLU A 309 -7.90 11.42 0.86
C GLU A 309 -7.59 12.80 1.43
N ARG A 310 -6.38 13.00 1.95
CA ARG A 310 -5.96 14.31 2.46
C ARG A 310 -6.00 15.38 1.39
N ALA A 311 -5.52 15.08 0.19
CA ALA A 311 -5.54 16.00 -0.94
C ALA A 311 -6.97 16.37 -1.34
N TYR A 312 -7.90 15.39 -1.38
CA TYR A 312 -9.31 15.62 -1.64
C TYR A 312 -9.96 16.56 -0.63
N GLN A 313 -9.79 16.29 0.67
CA GLN A 313 -10.38 17.11 1.73
C GLN A 313 -9.97 18.58 1.62
N ASN A 314 -8.67 18.82 1.40
CA ASN A 314 -8.15 20.18 1.27
C ASN A 314 -8.63 20.86 -0.03
N ALA A 315 -8.66 20.13 -1.15
CA ALA A 315 -9.15 20.65 -2.42
C ALA A 315 -10.65 20.99 -2.37
N LEU A 316 -11.45 20.12 -1.74
CA LEU A 316 -12.89 20.34 -1.55
C LEU A 316 -13.15 21.60 -0.69
N LYS A 317 -12.46 21.72 0.45
CA LYS A 317 -12.55 22.89 1.32
C LYS A 317 -12.18 24.16 0.57
N TYR A 318 -11.02 24.20 -0.08
CA TYR A 318 -10.58 25.34 -0.86
C TYR A 318 -11.58 25.70 -1.98
N SER A 319 -12.11 24.70 -2.69
CA SER A 319 -13.07 24.90 -3.80
C SER A 319 -14.40 25.49 -3.34
N ARG A 320 -14.81 25.27 -2.09
CA ARG A 320 -16.01 25.88 -1.47
C ARG A 320 -15.78 27.33 -1.04
N GLU A 321 -14.56 27.66 -0.65
CA GLU A 321 -14.20 28.97 -0.09
C GLU A 321 -13.71 29.95 -1.18
N ARG A 322 -12.96 29.46 -2.16
CA ARG A 322 -12.35 30.27 -3.22
C ARG A 322 -13.41 30.79 -4.20
N LEU A 323 -13.55 32.09 -4.27
CA LEU A 323 -14.45 32.75 -5.21
C LEU A 323 -13.68 33.15 -6.47
N GLN A 324 -14.17 32.72 -7.65
CA GLN A 324 -13.58 33.12 -8.94
C GLN A 324 -14.57 32.88 -10.08
N SER A 325 -14.80 33.93 -10.87
CA SER A 325 -15.71 33.94 -12.02
C SER A 325 -17.18 33.61 -11.65
N ARG A 326 -18.03 33.41 -12.65
CA ARG A 326 -19.42 32.94 -12.50
C ARG A 326 -19.61 31.64 -13.23
N ALA A 327 -20.55 30.80 -12.76
CA ALA A 327 -20.92 29.61 -13.49
C ALA A 327 -21.43 29.97 -14.89
N LEU A 328 -21.10 29.13 -15.90
CA LEU A 328 -21.55 29.33 -17.29
C LEU A 328 -23.08 29.40 -17.42
N SER A 329 -23.79 28.73 -16.52
CA SER A 329 -25.27 28.74 -16.44
C SER A 329 -25.85 29.93 -15.65
N GLY A 330 -25.06 30.97 -15.39
CA GLY A 330 -25.42 32.15 -14.60
C GLY A 330 -24.99 32.05 -13.14
N ALA A 331 -24.97 33.19 -12.45
CA ALA A 331 -24.53 33.30 -11.06
C ALA A 331 -25.28 32.34 -10.15
N LYS A 332 -24.57 31.53 -9.39
CA LYS A 332 -25.16 30.61 -8.40
C LYS A 332 -25.23 31.24 -7.00
N PHE A 333 -24.38 32.20 -6.74
CA PHE A 333 -24.33 32.96 -5.49
C PHE A 333 -24.35 34.47 -5.84
N PRO A 334 -25.52 35.04 -6.26
CA PRO A 334 -25.61 36.38 -6.76
C PRO A 334 -25.16 37.44 -5.73
N ASP A 335 -25.33 37.19 -4.43
CA ASP A 335 -24.96 38.09 -3.34
C ASP A 335 -23.45 38.14 -3.07
N LYS A 336 -22.64 37.24 -3.69
CA LYS A 336 -21.20 37.22 -3.58
C LYS A 336 -20.56 37.91 -4.79
N PRO A 337 -19.31 38.45 -4.67
CA PRO A 337 -18.61 39.09 -5.78
C PRO A 337 -18.27 38.14 -6.93
N ALA A 338 -18.16 36.84 -6.65
CA ALA A 338 -17.99 35.73 -7.61
C ALA A 338 -18.59 34.44 -7.03
N ASP A 339 -18.72 33.39 -7.83
CA ASP A 339 -19.12 32.09 -7.35
C ASP A 339 -17.93 31.33 -6.74
N PRO A 340 -18.16 30.42 -5.75
CA PRO A 340 -17.16 29.45 -5.37
C PRO A 340 -16.73 28.59 -6.56
N ILE A 341 -15.44 28.28 -6.67
CA ILE A 341 -14.94 27.54 -7.84
C ILE A 341 -15.53 26.13 -7.97
N LEU A 342 -16.10 25.58 -6.90
CA LEU A 342 -16.82 24.31 -6.90
C LEU A 342 -17.99 24.26 -7.91
N VAL A 343 -18.53 25.41 -8.35
CA VAL A 343 -19.61 25.45 -9.35
C VAL A 343 -19.13 25.11 -10.76
N HIS A 344 -17.81 25.21 -11.03
CA HIS A 344 -17.25 25.00 -12.36
C HIS A 344 -17.13 23.52 -12.70
N PRO A 345 -17.58 23.10 -13.90
CA PRO A 345 -17.59 21.68 -14.28
C PRO A 345 -16.21 21.01 -14.22
N ASP A 346 -15.12 21.72 -14.56
CA ASP A 346 -13.78 21.13 -14.52
C ASP A 346 -13.27 20.92 -13.09
N VAL A 347 -13.54 21.84 -12.17
CA VAL A 347 -13.24 21.65 -10.73
C VAL A 347 -14.02 20.46 -10.18
N ARG A 348 -15.30 20.32 -10.53
CA ARG A 348 -16.13 19.18 -10.14
C ARG A 348 -15.59 17.88 -10.73
N ARG A 349 -15.14 17.88 -11.99
CA ARG A 349 -14.51 16.71 -12.62
C ARG A 349 -13.29 16.26 -11.83
N MET A 350 -12.39 17.16 -11.47
CA MET A 350 -11.19 16.85 -10.67
C MET A 350 -11.57 16.25 -9.31
N LEU A 351 -12.44 16.93 -8.56
CA LEU A 351 -12.86 16.46 -7.24
C LEU A 351 -13.60 15.11 -7.29
N LEU A 352 -14.50 14.91 -8.26
CA LEU A 352 -15.21 13.63 -8.41
C LEU A 352 -14.29 12.50 -8.87
N THR A 353 -13.26 12.81 -9.68
CA THR A 353 -12.23 11.82 -10.03
C THR A 353 -11.51 11.35 -8.77
N VAL A 354 -11.01 12.30 -7.96
CA VAL A 354 -10.32 11.95 -6.71
C VAL A 354 -11.22 11.15 -5.78
N LYS A 355 -12.44 11.65 -5.52
CA LYS A 355 -13.41 10.99 -4.64
C LYS A 355 -13.71 9.56 -5.10
N SER A 356 -14.00 9.36 -6.38
CA SER A 356 -14.39 8.05 -6.91
C SER A 356 -13.25 7.04 -6.87
N LEU A 357 -12.01 7.48 -7.09
CA LEU A 357 -10.84 6.61 -7.02
C LEU A 357 -10.46 6.29 -5.56
N VAL A 358 -10.56 7.24 -4.64
CA VAL A 358 -10.24 7.02 -3.21
C VAL A 358 -11.21 6.04 -2.56
N GLU A 359 -12.52 6.31 -2.66
CA GLU A 359 -13.53 5.50 -1.99
C GLU A 359 -13.60 4.07 -2.57
N GLY A 360 -13.47 3.91 -3.90
CA GLY A 360 -13.38 2.59 -4.52
C GLY A 360 -12.11 1.83 -4.14
N SER A 361 -10.97 2.53 -4.05
CA SER A 361 -9.70 1.94 -3.63
C SER A 361 -9.71 1.50 -2.16
N ARG A 362 -10.36 2.26 -1.28
CA ARG A 362 -10.55 1.90 0.13
C ARG A 362 -11.27 0.56 0.28
N LEU A 363 -12.36 0.35 -0.47
CA LEU A 363 -13.08 -0.92 -0.48
C LEU A 363 -12.22 -2.08 -1.01
N LEU A 364 -11.45 -1.86 -2.07
CA LEU A 364 -10.52 -2.87 -2.57
C LEU A 364 -9.47 -3.24 -1.51
N ALA A 365 -8.90 -2.26 -0.82
CA ALA A 365 -7.89 -2.50 0.22
C ALA A 365 -8.48 -3.25 1.44
N LEU A 366 -9.66 -2.85 1.90
CA LEU A 366 -10.38 -3.52 2.99
C LEU A 366 -10.76 -4.95 2.61
N HIS A 367 -11.25 -5.18 1.39
CA HIS A 367 -11.54 -6.53 0.91
C HIS A 367 -10.27 -7.40 0.84
N ALA A 368 -9.17 -6.87 0.34
CA ALA A 368 -7.90 -7.61 0.34
C ALA A 368 -7.49 -8.04 1.78
N ALA A 369 -7.74 -7.17 2.77
CA ALA A 369 -7.46 -7.50 4.17
C ALA A 369 -8.45 -8.55 4.74
N THR A 370 -9.75 -8.47 4.39
CA THR A 370 -10.70 -9.54 4.80
C THR A 370 -10.32 -10.90 4.19
N LEU A 371 -9.79 -10.93 2.98
CA LEU A 371 -9.28 -12.16 2.37
C LEU A 371 -8.06 -12.71 3.10
N ILE A 372 -7.18 -11.85 3.64
CA ILE A 372 -6.05 -12.27 4.48
C ILE A 372 -6.57 -12.92 5.77
N ASP A 373 -7.54 -12.29 6.44
CA ASP A 373 -8.16 -12.86 7.64
C ASP A 373 -8.80 -14.23 7.34
N VAL A 374 -9.53 -14.36 6.22
CA VAL A 374 -10.11 -15.64 5.78
C VAL A 374 -9.03 -16.68 5.48
N ALA A 375 -7.97 -16.30 4.76
CA ALA A 375 -6.88 -17.21 4.40
C ALA A 375 -6.15 -17.79 5.62
N HIS A 376 -6.10 -17.05 6.72
CA HIS A 376 -5.41 -17.46 7.94
C HIS A 376 -6.33 -18.16 8.95
N HIS A 377 -7.62 -17.81 9.02
CA HIS A 377 -8.49 -18.18 10.14
C HIS A 377 -9.75 -19.00 9.76
N ALA A 378 -10.12 -19.11 8.47
CA ALA A 378 -11.27 -19.92 8.10
C ALA A 378 -11.03 -21.41 8.42
N GLU A 379 -12.06 -22.11 8.88
CA GLU A 379 -11.98 -23.55 9.20
C GLU A 379 -11.79 -24.40 7.94
N ASP A 380 -12.52 -24.09 6.85
CA ASP A 380 -12.43 -24.81 5.59
C ASP A 380 -11.14 -24.48 4.83
N ALA A 381 -10.34 -25.52 4.60
CA ALA A 381 -9.07 -25.41 3.85
C ALA A 381 -9.27 -24.92 2.41
N ALA A 382 -10.36 -25.30 1.74
CA ALA A 382 -10.65 -24.83 0.39
C ALA A 382 -11.06 -23.35 0.35
N GLU A 383 -11.70 -22.85 1.41
CA GLU A 383 -11.99 -21.43 1.58
C GLU A 383 -10.69 -20.64 1.78
N ARG A 384 -9.78 -21.11 2.63
CA ARG A 384 -8.45 -20.51 2.82
C ARG A 384 -7.68 -20.40 1.53
N GLU A 385 -7.61 -21.49 0.76
CA GLU A 385 -6.90 -21.51 -0.53
C GLU A 385 -7.51 -20.56 -1.56
N ARG A 386 -8.85 -20.47 -1.62
CA ARG A 386 -9.53 -19.49 -2.49
C ARG A 386 -9.21 -18.06 -2.10
N ALA A 387 -9.26 -17.75 -0.81
CA ALA A 387 -8.94 -16.42 -0.29
C ALA A 387 -7.48 -16.03 -0.56
N ASP A 388 -6.53 -16.93 -0.33
CA ASP A 388 -5.10 -16.71 -0.62
C ASP A 388 -4.86 -16.50 -2.12
N THR A 389 -5.50 -17.29 -2.98
CA THR A 389 -5.42 -17.13 -4.44
C THR A 389 -5.95 -15.77 -4.89
N LEU A 390 -7.09 -15.34 -4.35
CA LEU A 390 -7.71 -14.07 -4.73
C LEU A 390 -6.92 -12.87 -4.20
N VAL A 391 -6.48 -12.87 -2.94
CA VAL A 391 -5.67 -11.76 -2.41
C VAL A 391 -4.32 -11.68 -3.14
N SER A 392 -3.72 -12.82 -3.47
CA SER A 392 -2.50 -12.88 -4.27
C SER A 392 -2.67 -12.24 -5.66
N PHE A 393 -3.84 -12.42 -6.28
CA PHE A 393 -4.20 -11.80 -7.56
C PHE A 393 -4.48 -10.30 -7.42
N LEU A 394 -5.15 -9.87 -6.36
CA LEU A 394 -5.50 -8.47 -6.12
C LEU A 394 -4.32 -7.61 -5.66
N THR A 395 -3.29 -8.18 -5.03
CA THR A 395 -2.13 -7.46 -4.49
C THR A 395 -1.44 -6.56 -5.51
N PRO A 396 -1.04 -7.01 -6.72
CA PRO A 396 -0.43 -6.14 -7.72
C PRO A 396 -1.39 -5.06 -8.23
N ILE A 397 -2.70 -5.35 -8.34
CA ILE A 397 -3.72 -4.36 -8.72
C ILE A 397 -3.82 -3.30 -7.63
N SER A 398 -3.95 -3.72 -6.37
CA SER A 398 -4.03 -2.82 -5.22
C SER A 398 -2.80 -1.92 -5.14
N LYS A 399 -1.58 -2.50 -5.12
CA LYS A 399 -0.35 -1.71 -5.02
C LYS A 399 -0.21 -0.71 -6.16
N ALA A 400 -0.25 -1.18 -7.40
CA ALA A 400 0.13 -0.35 -8.53
C ALA A 400 -0.96 0.65 -8.94
N CYS A 401 -2.22 0.23 -9.03
CA CYS A 401 -3.29 1.15 -9.41
C CYS A 401 -3.51 2.22 -8.34
N GLN A 402 -3.55 1.85 -7.05
CA GLN A 402 -3.78 2.82 -5.97
C GLN A 402 -2.67 3.86 -5.88
N THR A 403 -1.42 3.47 -6.13
CA THR A 403 -0.29 4.41 -6.11
C THR A 403 -0.26 5.33 -7.34
N GLU A 404 -0.56 4.84 -8.53
CA GLU A 404 -0.66 5.66 -9.74
C GLU A 404 -1.86 6.61 -9.67
N TRP A 405 -3.01 6.13 -9.18
CA TRP A 405 -4.15 7.00 -8.90
C TRP A 405 -3.83 7.99 -7.78
N GLY A 406 -2.97 7.63 -6.82
CA GLY A 406 -2.45 8.54 -5.80
C GLY A 406 -1.73 9.75 -6.41
N ILE A 407 -0.91 9.51 -7.42
CA ILE A 407 -0.26 10.58 -8.20
C ILE A 407 -1.32 11.43 -8.91
N GLU A 408 -2.20 10.82 -9.71
CA GLU A 408 -3.26 11.53 -10.43
C GLU A 408 -4.11 12.38 -9.48
N ASN A 409 -4.50 11.82 -8.35
CA ASN A 409 -5.37 12.46 -7.37
C ASN A 409 -4.70 13.66 -6.69
N THR A 410 -3.43 13.54 -6.28
CA THR A 410 -2.69 14.64 -5.67
C THR A 410 -2.45 15.78 -6.67
N TYR A 411 -2.21 15.47 -7.95
CA TYR A 411 -2.11 16.49 -9.01
C TYR A 411 -3.46 17.17 -9.29
N ASN A 412 -4.57 16.42 -9.39
CA ASN A 412 -5.91 17.01 -9.58
C ASN A 412 -6.29 17.91 -8.40
N ALA A 413 -6.00 17.48 -7.18
CA ALA A 413 -6.29 18.25 -5.98
C ALA A 413 -5.43 19.55 -5.90
N LEU A 414 -4.15 19.45 -6.23
CA LEU A 414 -3.25 20.62 -6.35
C LEU A 414 -3.77 21.59 -7.42
N GLN A 415 -4.22 21.07 -8.56
CA GLN A 415 -4.78 21.89 -9.65
C GLN A 415 -6.00 22.69 -9.21
N CYS A 416 -6.85 22.17 -8.33
CA CYS A 416 -7.98 22.92 -7.76
C CYS A 416 -7.55 24.20 -7.02
N PHE A 417 -6.35 24.21 -6.43
CA PHE A 417 -5.78 25.38 -5.77
C PHE A 417 -5.23 26.44 -6.73
N GLY A 418 -5.05 26.11 -8.03
CA GLY A 418 -4.37 26.96 -8.99
C GLY A 418 -2.95 27.30 -8.51
N GLY A 419 -2.51 28.55 -8.69
CA GLY A 419 -1.17 28.99 -8.26
C GLY A 419 -0.88 28.76 -6.77
N HIS A 420 -1.87 28.83 -5.89
CA HIS A 420 -1.71 28.52 -4.48
C HIS A 420 -1.31 27.06 -4.22
N GLY A 421 -1.72 26.10 -5.05
CA GLY A 421 -1.33 24.70 -4.92
C GLY A 421 0.17 24.45 -5.10
N TYR A 422 0.85 25.35 -5.80
CA TYR A 422 2.30 25.31 -6.02
C TYR A 422 3.11 25.90 -4.88
N ILE A 423 2.45 26.61 -3.94
CA ILE A 423 3.07 27.32 -2.82
C ILE A 423 3.14 26.39 -1.61
N ARG A 424 4.33 26.29 -0.98
CA ARG A 424 4.63 25.35 0.12
C ARG A 424 3.70 25.51 1.31
N GLU A 425 3.33 26.73 1.67
CA GLU A 425 2.48 27.05 2.82
C GLU A 425 1.08 26.45 2.74
N HIS A 426 0.62 26.08 1.53
CA HIS A 426 -0.65 25.37 1.33
C HIS A 426 -0.52 23.85 1.50
N GLY A 427 0.69 23.29 1.43
CA GLY A 427 1.00 21.88 1.67
C GLY A 427 0.52 20.90 0.57
N MET A 428 -0.03 21.40 -0.54
CA MET A 428 -0.51 20.53 -1.62
C MET A 428 0.64 19.98 -2.47
N GLU A 429 1.69 20.78 -2.67
CA GLU A 429 2.88 20.38 -3.43
C GLU A 429 3.65 19.26 -2.73
N GLN A 430 3.67 19.24 -1.37
CA GLN A 430 4.25 18.17 -0.59
C GLN A 430 3.54 16.84 -0.85
N LEU A 431 2.20 16.83 -0.85
CA LEU A 431 1.42 15.61 -1.12
C LEU A 431 1.73 15.04 -2.51
N ALA A 432 1.90 15.90 -3.51
CA ALA A 432 2.28 15.49 -4.87
C ALA A 432 3.72 14.93 -4.94
N ARG A 433 4.69 15.53 -4.20
CA ARG A 433 6.07 15.04 -4.12
C ARG A 433 6.16 13.70 -3.37
N ASP A 434 5.44 13.59 -2.27
CA ASP A 434 5.43 12.37 -1.45
C ASP A 434 4.76 11.20 -2.19
N ALA A 435 3.72 11.46 -3.00
CA ALA A 435 3.05 10.43 -3.79
C ALA A 435 3.97 9.76 -4.82
N ARG A 436 4.94 10.50 -5.38
CA ARG A 436 5.73 10.00 -6.51
C ARG A 436 6.55 8.74 -6.20
N ILE A 437 7.07 8.60 -4.98
CA ILE A 437 7.90 7.43 -4.61
C ILE A 437 7.08 6.13 -4.57
N THR A 438 5.79 6.20 -4.27
CA THR A 438 4.94 5.02 -4.04
C THR A 438 4.82 4.12 -5.26
N THR A 439 4.99 4.64 -6.48
CA THR A 439 5.01 3.86 -7.73
C THR A 439 6.37 3.25 -8.05
N LEU A 440 7.42 3.62 -7.31
CA LEU A 440 8.80 3.19 -7.57
C LEU A 440 9.25 2.07 -6.63
N TYR A 441 9.08 2.22 -5.32
CA TYR A 441 9.53 1.21 -4.36
C TYR A 441 8.51 0.06 -4.20
N GLU A 442 8.94 -1.03 -3.54
CA GLU A 442 8.17 -2.27 -3.36
C GLU A 442 7.70 -2.92 -4.67
N GLY A 443 8.52 -2.75 -5.70
CA GLY A 443 8.22 -3.13 -7.08
C GLY A 443 7.52 -2.01 -7.84
N THR A 444 8.17 -1.57 -8.91
CA THR A 444 7.61 -0.52 -9.79
C THR A 444 6.27 -0.94 -10.37
N THR A 445 5.49 0.03 -10.87
CA THR A 445 4.23 -0.23 -11.56
C THR A 445 4.37 -1.30 -12.64
N GLY A 446 5.44 -1.22 -13.47
CA GLY A 446 5.71 -2.23 -14.51
C GLY A 446 6.00 -3.63 -13.95
N ILE A 447 6.69 -3.73 -12.80
CA ILE A 447 6.94 -5.02 -12.14
C ILE A 447 5.64 -5.62 -11.59
N GLN A 448 4.77 -4.81 -11.00
CA GLN A 448 3.45 -5.26 -10.55
C GLN A 448 2.56 -5.68 -11.73
N ALA A 449 2.62 -4.94 -12.83
CA ALA A 449 1.90 -5.25 -14.06
C ALA A 449 2.34 -6.61 -14.65
N LEU A 450 3.65 -6.83 -14.72
CA LEU A 450 4.21 -8.09 -15.20
C LEU A 450 3.93 -9.26 -14.22
N ASP A 451 3.93 -8.99 -12.91
CA ASP A 451 3.53 -9.96 -11.89
C ASP A 451 2.07 -10.41 -12.07
N LEU A 452 1.16 -9.44 -12.29
CA LEU A 452 -0.26 -9.71 -12.51
C LEU A 452 -0.49 -10.62 -13.72
N ILE A 453 -0.01 -10.23 -14.90
CA ILE A 453 -0.31 -10.98 -16.13
C ILE A 453 0.54 -12.24 -16.24
N GLY A 454 1.81 -12.21 -15.83
CA GLY A 454 2.74 -13.33 -15.95
C GLY A 454 2.49 -14.40 -14.89
N ARG A 455 2.70 -14.07 -13.62
CA ARG A 455 2.63 -15.04 -12.52
C ARG A 455 1.20 -15.29 -12.04
N LYS A 456 0.43 -14.22 -11.79
CA LYS A 456 -0.91 -14.33 -11.19
C LYS A 456 -2.00 -14.71 -12.19
N THR A 457 -1.71 -14.61 -13.50
CA THR A 457 -2.67 -14.98 -14.56
C THR A 457 -2.12 -16.12 -15.42
N ALA A 458 -1.04 -15.92 -16.16
CA ALA A 458 -0.53 -16.94 -17.10
C ALA A 458 -0.08 -18.21 -16.36
N SER A 459 0.83 -18.10 -15.38
CA SER A 459 1.39 -19.26 -14.67
C SER A 459 0.35 -19.97 -13.79
N SER A 460 -0.67 -19.27 -13.28
CA SER A 460 -1.76 -19.84 -12.46
C SER A 460 -2.95 -20.32 -13.30
N GLN A 461 -2.85 -20.31 -14.62
CA GLN A 461 -3.96 -20.64 -15.52
C GLN A 461 -5.23 -19.81 -15.27
N GLY A 462 -5.04 -18.54 -14.85
CA GLY A 462 -6.11 -17.58 -14.58
C GLY A 462 -6.91 -17.86 -13.30
N ALA A 463 -6.38 -18.59 -12.34
CA ALA A 463 -7.11 -18.97 -11.12
C ALA A 463 -7.70 -17.75 -10.39
N GLY A 464 -6.89 -16.71 -10.09
CA GLY A 464 -7.37 -15.52 -9.41
C GLY A 464 -8.37 -14.70 -10.23
N LEU A 465 -8.14 -14.57 -11.55
CA LEU A 465 -9.09 -13.91 -12.45
C LEU A 465 -10.44 -14.62 -12.45
N LYS A 466 -10.46 -15.95 -12.54
CA LYS A 466 -11.70 -16.74 -12.51
C LYS A 466 -12.49 -16.52 -11.23
N LEU A 467 -11.81 -16.46 -10.08
CA LEU A 467 -12.44 -16.15 -8.79
C LEU A 467 -13.06 -14.74 -8.80
N MET A 468 -12.32 -13.74 -9.26
CA MET A 468 -12.83 -12.37 -9.32
C MET A 468 -14.03 -12.22 -10.28
N LEU A 469 -13.96 -12.85 -11.46
CA LEU A 469 -15.09 -12.87 -12.40
C LEU A 469 -16.31 -13.60 -11.83
N ALA A 470 -16.10 -14.67 -11.06
CA ALA A 470 -17.17 -15.39 -10.38
C ALA A 470 -17.84 -14.54 -9.29
N GLU A 471 -17.09 -13.74 -8.53
CA GLU A 471 -17.67 -12.80 -7.55
C GLU A 471 -18.50 -11.72 -8.24
N ILE A 472 -18.00 -11.14 -9.33
CA ILE A 472 -18.76 -10.14 -10.12
C ILE A 472 -20.06 -10.74 -10.63
N GLU A 473 -20.02 -11.94 -11.20
CA GLU A 473 -21.21 -12.59 -11.74
C GLU A 473 -22.20 -13.03 -10.66
N ALA A 474 -21.71 -13.49 -9.50
CA ALA A 474 -22.55 -13.83 -8.35
C ALA A 474 -23.33 -12.60 -7.86
N PHE A 475 -22.62 -11.47 -7.66
CA PHE A 475 -23.25 -10.20 -7.28
C PHE A 475 -24.28 -9.74 -8.33
N ALA A 476 -23.92 -9.83 -9.60
CA ALA A 476 -24.82 -9.40 -10.68
C ALA A 476 -26.11 -10.26 -10.77
N LYS A 477 -26.01 -11.56 -10.46
CA LYS A 477 -27.17 -12.47 -10.37
C LYS A 477 -28.03 -12.21 -9.14
N GLU A 478 -27.42 -11.96 -7.99
CA GLU A 478 -28.13 -11.62 -6.75
C GLU A 478 -29.05 -10.42 -6.93
N HIS A 479 -28.61 -9.44 -7.74
CA HIS A 479 -29.34 -8.20 -8.02
C HIS A 479 -30.00 -8.17 -9.41
N GLU A 480 -30.26 -9.35 -10.00
CA GLU A 480 -30.94 -9.41 -11.30
C GLU A 480 -32.38 -8.96 -11.18
N GLY A 481 -32.75 -7.95 -11.97
CA GLY A 481 -34.08 -7.33 -11.91
C GLY A 481 -34.18 -6.14 -10.95
N ASP A 482 -33.14 -5.78 -10.23
CA ASP A 482 -33.08 -4.54 -9.46
C ASP A 482 -32.90 -3.34 -10.39
N GLU A 483 -33.98 -2.60 -10.64
CA GLU A 483 -33.99 -1.42 -11.52
C GLU A 483 -33.01 -0.32 -11.02
N ALA A 484 -32.80 -0.20 -9.70
CA ALA A 484 -31.91 0.80 -9.12
C ALA A 484 -30.42 0.50 -9.38
N LEU A 485 -30.09 -0.77 -9.64
CA LEU A 485 -28.73 -1.22 -9.92
C LEU A 485 -28.47 -1.53 -11.40
N ALA A 486 -29.52 -1.56 -12.24
CA ALA A 486 -29.38 -1.91 -13.66
C ALA A 486 -28.36 -1.05 -14.41
N GLU A 487 -28.27 0.25 -14.10
CA GLU A 487 -27.34 1.20 -14.71
C GLU A 487 -25.85 0.88 -14.41
N PHE A 488 -25.57 0.09 -13.37
CA PHE A 488 -24.22 -0.32 -12.94
C PHE A 488 -23.91 -1.77 -13.34
N ILE A 489 -24.85 -2.69 -13.17
CA ILE A 489 -24.67 -4.13 -13.40
C ILE A 489 -24.40 -4.43 -14.88
N GLY A 490 -25.17 -3.84 -15.79
CA GLY A 490 -24.99 -4.07 -17.24
C GLY A 490 -23.58 -3.72 -17.72
N PRO A 491 -23.10 -2.48 -17.50
CA PRO A 491 -21.74 -2.10 -17.84
C PRO A 491 -20.64 -2.93 -17.11
N LEU A 492 -20.85 -3.28 -15.84
CA LEU A 492 -19.93 -4.11 -15.08
C LEU A 492 -19.76 -5.50 -15.72
N ARG A 493 -20.88 -6.20 -16.00
CA ARG A 493 -20.85 -7.51 -16.70
C ARG A 493 -20.15 -7.43 -18.06
N ALA A 494 -20.43 -6.38 -18.85
CA ALA A 494 -19.81 -6.18 -20.13
C ALA A 494 -18.30 -6.05 -20.04
N LYS A 495 -17.79 -5.26 -19.07
CA LYS A 495 -16.37 -5.07 -18.85
C LYS A 495 -15.69 -6.30 -18.24
N ALA A 496 -16.34 -7.03 -17.38
CA ALA A 496 -15.84 -8.31 -16.86
C ALA A 496 -15.70 -9.38 -17.98
N ALA A 497 -16.68 -9.47 -18.87
CA ALA A 497 -16.61 -10.37 -20.02
C ALA A 497 -15.50 -9.97 -21.00
N GLU A 498 -15.33 -8.67 -21.27
CA GLU A 498 -14.24 -8.15 -22.09
C GLU A 498 -12.88 -8.43 -21.45
N TRP A 499 -12.73 -8.31 -20.12
CA TRP A 499 -11.52 -8.66 -19.39
C TRP A 499 -11.11 -10.12 -19.61
N GLY A 500 -12.04 -11.05 -19.47
CA GLY A 500 -11.81 -12.46 -19.76
C GLY A 500 -11.34 -12.70 -21.21
N LYS A 501 -11.96 -12.02 -22.17
CA LYS A 501 -11.57 -12.09 -23.60
C LYS A 501 -10.17 -11.57 -23.86
N LEU A 502 -9.85 -10.37 -23.35
CA LEU A 502 -8.51 -9.76 -23.47
C LEU A 502 -7.43 -10.66 -22.87
N THR A 503 -7.73 -11.29 -21.72
CA THR A 503 -6.81 -12.24 -21.08
C THR A 503 -6.50 -13.42 -21.99
N LEU A 504 -7.53 -14.06 -22.54
CA LEU A 504 -7.34 -15.20 -23.43
C LEU A 504 -6.57 -14.84 -24.70
N ASP A 505 -6.87 -13.67 -25.28
CA ASP A 505 -6.18 -13.17 -26.48
C ASP A 505 -4.68 -12.93 -26.23
N VAL A 506 -4.33 -12.27 -25.12
CA VAL A 506 -2.91 -12.05 -24.74
C VAL A 506 -2.19 -13.37 -24.51
N LEU A 507 -2.80 -14.31 -23.76
CA LEU A 507 -2.20 -15.63 -23.48
C LEU A 507 -1.99 -16.44 -24.78
N GLN A 508 -2.92 -16.37 -25.71
CA GLN A 508 -2.80 -17.04 -27.00
C GLN A 508 -1.66 -16.45 -27.84
N ARG A 509 -1.53 -15.14 -27.91
CA ARG A 509 -0.43 -14.46 -28.63
C ARG A 509 0.92 -14.73 -27.96
N ALA A 510 0.96 -14.74 -26.64
CA ALA A 510 2.16 -14.99 -25.86
C ALA A 510 2.73 -16.41 -26.04
N ALA A 511 1.93 -17.39 -26.42
CA ALA A 511 2.39 -18.73 -26.76
C ALA A 511 3.34 -18.74 -27.99
N GLY A 512 3.18 -17.79 -28.91
CA GLY A 512 4.05 -17.62 -30.07
C GLY A 512 5.12 -16.55 -29.89
N ASN A 513 4.86 -15.55 -29.06
CA ASN A 513 5.77 -14.45 -28.80
C ASN A 513 5.68 -14.02 -27.32
N PRO A 514 6.65 -14.36 -26.45
CA PRO A 514 6.65 -13.99 -25.04
C PRO A 514 6.58 -12.48 -24.74
N ASP A 515 7.04 -11.63 -25.68
CA ASP A 515 7.01 -10.16 -25.53
C ASP A 515 5.58 -9.62 -25.44
N GLU A 516 4.58 -10.37 -25.91
CA GLU A 516 3.16 -10.00 -25.80
C GLU A 516 2.69 -9.85 -24.35
N LEU A 517 3.24 -10.66 -23.41
CA LEU A 517 2.94 -10.49 -21.97
C LEU A 517 3.47 -9.15 -21.45
N GLY A 518 4.71 -8.82 -21.81
CA GLY A 518 5.34 -7.55 -21.40
C GLY A 518 4.61 -6.35 -22.00
N ALA A 519 4.30 -6.41 -23.29
CA ALA A 519 3.63 -5.34 -24.02
C ALA A 519 2.23 -5.03 -23.49
N ALA A 520 1.46 -6.06 -23.12
CA ALA A 520 0.12 -5.90 -22.57
C ALA A 520 0.10 -5.52 -21.09
N SER A 521 1.18 -5.77 -20.34
CA SER A 521 1.17 -5.83 -18.88
C SER A 521 0.63 -4.57 -18.21
N TYR A 522 1.13 -3.39 -18.60
CA TYR A 522 0.73 -2.10 -18.02
C TYR A 522 -0.77 -1.81 -18.24
N ASP A 523 -1.21 -1.94 -19.49
CA ASP A 523 -2.61 -1.67 -19.84
C ASP A 523 -3.56 -2.72 -19.25
N TYR A 524 -3.13 -3.98 -19.16
CA TYR A 524 -3.87 -5.05 -18.51
C TYR A 524 -4.06 -4.79 -17.02
N LEU A 525 -3.04 -4.28 -16.33
CA LEU A 525 -3.12 -3.90 -14.92
C LEU A 525 -4.19 -2.83 -14.69
N PHE A 526 -4.17 -1.74 -15.49
CA PHE A 526 -5.14 -0.65 -15.32
C PHE A 526 -6.54 -1.06 -15.75
N TYR A 527 -6.66 -1.84 -16.82
CA TYR A 527 -7.95 -2.42 -17.20
C TYR A 527 -8.55 -3.19 -16.03
N SER A 528 -7.77 -4.08 -15.43
CA SER A 528 -8.16 -4.89 -14.27
C SER A 528 -8.58 -4.00 -13.09
N GLY A 529 -7.77 -3.01 -12.74
CA GLY A 529 -8.05 -2.09 -11.65
C GLY A 529 -9.37 -1.33 -11.83
N TYR A 530 -9.65 -0.81 -13.02
CA TYR A 530 -10.92 -0.12 -13.28
C TYR A 530 -12.14 -1.04 -13.20
N VAL A 531 -12.03 -2.30 -13.65
CA VAL A 531 -13.14 -3.26 -13.54
C VAL A 531 -13.38 -3.64 -12.08
N VAL A 532 -12.33 -3.86 -11.30
CA VAL A 532 -12.43 -4.17 -9.87
C VAL A 532 -13.08 -3.00 -9.10
N LEU A 533 -12.71 -1.75 -9.39
CA LEU A 533 -13.35 -0.60 -8.75
C LEU A 533 -14.82 -0.44 -9.19
N ALA A 534 -15.18 -0.76 -10.43
CA ALA A 534 -16.58 -0.77 -10.87
C ALA A 534 -17.42 -1.75 -10.06
N TYR A 535 -16.89 -2.93 -9.76
CA TYR A 535 -17.52 -3.91 -8.87
C TYR A 535 -17.78 -3.33 -7.48
N TRP A 536 -16.76 -2.68 -6.88
CA TRP A 536 -16.90 -2.07 -5.55
C TRP A 536 -17.88 -0.90 -5.54
N TRP A 537 -17.95 -0.11 -6.62
CA TRP A 537 -18.95 0.94 -6.74
C TRP A 537 -20.37 0.39 -6.86
N ALA A 538 -20.59 -0.67 -7.64
CA ALA A 538 -21.90 -1.32 -7.73
C ALA A 538 -22.34 -1.86 -6.36
N ARG A 539 -21.44 -2.50 -5.60
CA ARG A 539 -21.70 -2.96 -4.23
C ARG A 539 -21.99 -1.82 -3.26
N SER A 540 -21.25 -0.71 -3.38
CA SER A 540 -21.50 0.49 -2.56
C SER A 540 -22.91 1.04 -2.77
N VAL A 541 -23.37 1.09 -4.02
CA VAL A 541 -24.74 1.55 -4.31
C VAL A 541 -25.78 0.59 -3.74
N ALA A 542 -25.57 -0.73 -3.87
CA ALA A 542 -26.47 -1.74 -3.31
C ALA A 542 -26.60 -1.63 -1.77
N ALA A 543 -25.50 -1.30 -1.08
CA ALA A 543 -25.51 -1.17 0.39
C ALA A 543 -26.03 0.19 0.87
N ALA A 544 -25.90 1.26 0.08
CA ALA A 544 -26.08 2.62 0.54
C ALA A 544 -27.52 2.94 0.99
N ASP A 545 -28.53 2.40 0.33
CA ASP A 545 -29.95 2.71 0.62
C ASP A 545 -30.42 2.11 1.96
N ALA A 546 -29.79 1.01 2.40
CA ALA A 546 -30.06 0.37 3.68
C ALA A 546 -29.20 0.90 4.83
N SER A 547 -28.22 1.77 4.53
CA SER A 547 -27.25 2.28 5.48
C SER A 547 -27.87 3.27 6.47
N ALA A 548 -27.41 3.22 7.72
CA ALA A 548 -27.79 4.17 8.79
C ALA A 548 -27.28 5.60 8.55
N HIS A 549 -26.39 5.81 7.57
CA HIS A 549 -25.81 7.13 7.23
C HIS A 549 -26.81 8.13 6.60
N GLY A 550 -27.99 7.66 6.20
CA GLY A 550 -29.12 8.49 5.74
C GLY A 550 -29.12 8.82 4.23
N ALA A 551 -30.24 9.37 3.76
CA ALA A 551 -30.53 9.53 2.33
C ALA A 551 -29.52 10.42 1.58
N ALA A 552 -29.01 11.48 2.20
CA ALA A 552 -28.01 12.37 1.55
C ALA A 552 -26.69 11.65 1.30
N PHE A 553 -26.27 10.78 2.21
CA PHE A 553 -25.07 9.94 2.05
C PHE A 553 -25.27 8.92 0.92
N ALA A 554 -26.39 8.21 0.94
CA ALA A 554 -26.76 7.24 -0.08
C ALA A 554 -26.80 7.87 -1.49
N GLN A 555 -27.44 9.04 -1.60
CA GLN A 555 -27.45 9.80 -2.86
C GLN A 555 -26.04 10.20 -3.30
N GLY A 556 -25.19 10.64 -2.37
CA GLY A 556 -23.78 10.97 -2.66
C GLY A 556 -22.99 9.77 -3.20
N LYS A 557 -23.18 8.56 -2.64
CA LYS A 557 -22.59 7.32 -3.15
C LYS A 557 -23.07 7.00 -4.56
N ARG A 558 -24.37 7.06 -4.80
CA ARG A 558 -24.98 6.80 -6.12
C ARG A 558 -24.48 7.79 -7.19
N GLU A 559 -24.41 9.08 -6.88
CA GLU A 559 -23.90 10.10 -7.81
C GLU A 559 -22.39 9.92 -8.10
N THR A 560 -21.62 9.54 -7.10
CA THR A 560 -20.20 9.24 -7.29
C THR A 560 -20.00 7.99 -8.15
N ALA A 561 -20.81 6.94 -7.94
CA ALA A 561 -20.82 5.74 -8.78
C ALA A 561 -21.19 6.07 -10.24
N ARG A 562 -22.23 6.88 -10.47
CA ARG A 562 -22.61 7.35 -11.82
C ARG A 562 -21.47 8.10 -12.50
N PHE A 563 -20.78 8.97 -11.76
CA PHE A 563 -19.60 9.65 -12.29
C PHE A 563 -18.49 8.64 -12.64
N TYR A 564 -18.23 7.67 -11.77
CA TYR A 564 -17.22 6.63 -12.01
C TYR A 564 -17.54 5.85 -13.31
N PHE A 565 -18.75 5.34 -13.44
CA PHE A 565 -19.16 4.57 -14.61
C PHE A 565 -19.17 5.40 -15.90
N ALA A 566 -19.53 6.68 -15.81
CA ALA A 566 -19.62 7.55 -17.00
C ALA A 566 -18.29 8.19 -17.40
N ARG A 567 -17.32 8.39 -16.49
CA ARG A 567 -16.12 9.20 -16.73
C ARG A 567 -14.81 8.51 -16.42
N VAL A 568 -14.79 7.51 -15.53
CA VAL A 568 -13.58 6.80 -15.12
C VAL A 568 -13.52 5.42 -15.78
N LEU A 569 -14.54 4.60 -15.65
CA LEU A 569 -14.61 3.27 -16.26
C LEU A 569 -14.36 3.28 -17.79
N PRO A 570 -14.79 4.28 -18.59
CA PRO A 570 -14.48 4.34 -20.01
C PRO A 570 -13.00 4.42 -20.37
N ARG A 571 -12.10 4.72 -19.41
CA ARG A 571 -10.64 4.63 -19.63
C ARG A 571 -10.22 3.21 -20.03
N THR A 572 -10.98 2.19 -19.65
CA THR A 572 -10.79 0.80 -20.10
C THR A 572 -10.77 0.66 -21.63
N LEU A 573 -11.41 1.56 -22.38
CA LEU A 573 -11.44 1.52 -23.85
C LEU A 573 -10.04 1.74 -24.44
N SER A 574 -9.29 2.71 -23.91
CA SER A 574 -7.93 2.97 -24.38
C SER A 574 -6.97 1.85 -23.97
N HIS A 575 -7.12 1.32 -22.75
CA HIS A 575 -6.31 0.19 -22.31
C HIS A 575 -6.60 -1.08 -23.12
N ALA A 576 -7.86 -1.37 -23.43
CA ALA A 576 -8.22 -2.50 -24.29
C ALA A 576 -7.60 -2.38 -25.69
N ALA A 577 -7.66 -1.18 -26.29
CA ALA A 577 -7.05 -0.91 -27.58
C ALA A 577 -5.52 -1.09 -27.55
N ALA A 578 -4.84 -0.62 -26.50
CA ALA A 578 -3.40 -0.80 -26.31
C ALA A 578 -3.01 -2.27 -26.12
N ILE A 579 -3.77 -3.03 -25.32
CA ILE A 579 -3.58 -4.49 -25.16
C ILE A 579 -3.69 -5.20 -26.52
N GLN A 580 -4.68 -4.83 -27.33
CA GLN A 580 -4.92 -5.45 -28.64
C GLN A 580 -3.86 -5.09 -29.69
N ALA A 581 -3.19 -3.93 -29.53
CA ALA A 581 -2.10 -3.53 -30.44
C ALA A 581 -0.89 -4.49 -30.40
N GLY A 582 -0.70 -5.21 -29.28
CA GLY A 582 0.35 -6.21 -29.14
C GLY A 582 1.77 -5.65 -29.02
N ALA A 583 2.77 -6.52 -29.13
CA ALA A 583 4.17 -6.19 -28.94
C ALA A 583 4.81 -5.42 -30.11
N ALA A 584 4.29 -5.59 -31.34
CA ALA A 584 4.95 -5.07 -32.54
C ALA A 584 5.24 -3.56 -32.50
N PRO A 585 4.31 -2.66 -32.09
CA PRO A 585 4.59 -1.22 -32.01
C PRO A 585 5.69 -0.84 -31.02
N LEU A 586 5.87 -1.64 -29.96
CA LEU A 586 6.88 -1.39 -28.92
C LEU A 586 8.26 -1.91 -29.32
N MET A 587 8.30 -3.08 -29.99
CA MET A 587 9.53 -3.81 -30.27
C MET A 587 10.10 -3.54 -31.67
N ALA A 588 9.39 -2.79 -32.52
CA ALA A 588 9.81 -2.54 -33.91
C ALA A 588 10.92 -1.49 -34.03
N MET A 589 11.15 -0.65 -33.02
CA MET A 589 12.16 0.39 -33.05
C MET A 589 13.52 -0.16 -32.61
N ASP A 590 14.51 -0.11 -33.48
CA ASP A 590 15.89 -0.47 -33.14
C ASP A 590 16.50 0.56 -32.18
N ASP A 591 17.38 0.10 -31.29
CA ASP A 591 17.99 0.93 -30.22
C ASP A 591 18.62 2.23 -30.75
N GLU A 592 19.27 2.16 -31.92
CA GLU A 592 19.92 3.31 -32.57
C GLU A 592 18.92 4.41 -32.98
N ARG A 593 17.65 4.08 -33.19
CA ARG A 593 16.61 5.04 -33.59
C ARG A 593 15.97 5.79 -32.45
N PHE A 594 16.15 5.36 -31.19
CA PHE A 594 15.63 6.08 -30.03
C PHE A 594 16.28 7.46 -29.83
N GLY A 595 17.46 7.68 -30.42
CA GLY A 595 18.17 8.97 -30.36
C GLY A 595 18.12 9.79 -31.65
N ALA A 596 17.36 9.36 -32.67
CA ALA A 596 17.28 9.99 -33.99
C ALA A 596 16.21 11.07 -34.07
#